data_ba166b70de42624a9426979652a0d8a9
#
_entry.id   ba166b70de42624a9426979652a0d8a9
#
_cell.length_a   1.000
_cell.length_b   1.000
_cell.length_c   1.000
_cell.angle_alpha   90.00
_cell.angle_beta   90.00
_cell.angle_gamma   90.00
#
_symmetry.space_group_name_H-M   'P 1'
#
loop_
_entity.id
_entity.type
_entity.pdbx_description
1 polymer ?
#
loop_
_entity_poly.entity_id
_entity_poly.type
_entity_poly.pdbx_seq_one_letter_code
_entity_poly.pdbx_strand_id
1 'polypeptide(L)'
;YGNLYSNVTTAFKTPYSGWIETLLPSPTLNGTTLVTTGPATGQFWLPGALGQTPTQARDEMFQAAYIADITANPTTNPVVVAAKLNDLLDWSPKSKLLLCGGSADPVVPPALHQTVMKAAFDAKGLTNVTTTDVHSDIVTAVGPITMANIGNYHGAYESPYCHARARVLFETVR
;
A
#
# COMPACT_ATOMS: atom_id res chain seq x y z
N TYR A 1 -1.47 -18.16 7.55
CA TYR A 1 -0.76 -17.95 6.26
C TYR A 1 -0.39 -19.25 5.54
N GLY A 2 -0.47 -20.42 6.19
CA GLY A 2 -0.12 -21.71 5.60
C GLY A 2 -0.87 -22.12 4.33
N ASN A 3 -1.84 -21.33 3.90
CA ASN A 3 -2.60 -21.55 2.67
C ASN A 3 -2.19 -20.61 1.52
N LEU A 4 -1.27 -19.66 1.74
CA LEU A 4 -0.87 -18.71 0.70
C LEU A 4 0.29 -19.22 -0.15
N TYR A 5 1.12 -20.08 0.41
CA TYR A 5 2.21 -20.79 -0.26
C TYR A 5 2.51 -22.08 0.49
N SER A 6 3.02 -23.08 -0.23
CA SER A 6 3.32 -24.40 0.36
C SER A 6 4.54 -24.38 1.30
N ASN A 7 5.49 -23.48 1.03
CA ASN A 7 6.70 -23.28 1.82
C ASN A 7 7.20 -21.85 1.56
N VAL A 8 7.75 -21.20 2.58
CA VAL A 8 8.29 -19.85 2.48
C VAL A 8 9.32 -19.69 1.36
N THR A 9 10.16 -20.69 1.14
CA THR A 9 11.19 -20.67 0.09
C THR A 9 10.63 -20.81 -1.32
N THR A 10 9.38 -21.25 -1.49
CA THR A 10 8.70 -21.27 -2.79
C THR A 10 8.21 -19.90 -3.21
N ALA A 11 7.95 -19.02 -2.24
CA ALA A 11 7.50 -17.67 -2.48
C ALA A 11 8.63 -16.64 -2.40
N PHE A 12 9.51 -16.77 -1.40
CA PHE A 12 10.52 -15.77 -1.10
C PHE A 12 11.95 -16.27 -1.37
N LYS A 13 12.79 -15.38 -1.89
CA LYS A 13 14.22 -15.62 -2.04
C LYS A 13 14.97 -15.45 -0.72
N THR A 14 16.16 -16.00 -0.61
CA THR A 14 17.12 -15.66 0.44
C THR A 14 17.59 -14.21 0.25
N PRO A 15 17.70 -13.38 1.33
CA PRO A 15 17.56 -13.73 2.74
C PRO A 15 16.12 -13.68 3.29
N TYR A 16 15.15 -13.20 2.53
CA TYR A 16 13.77 -12.95 3.00
C TYR A 16 13.10 -14.20 3.54
N SER A 17 13.24 -15.34 2.87
CA SER A 17 12.70 -16.63 3.33
C SER A 17 13.15 -17.06 4.71
N GLY A 18 14.28 -16.54 5.18
CA GLY A 18 14.83 -16.88 6.50
C GLY A 18 14.18 -16.13 7.67
N TRP A 19 13.46 -15.04 7.41
CA TRP A 19 12.92 -14.20 8.48
C TRP A 19 11.47 -13.74 8.30
N ILE A 20 10.92 -13.76 7.08
CA ILE A 20 9.61 -13.16 6.82
C ILE A 20 8.50 -13.77 7.68
N GLU A 21 8.50 -15.09 7.89
CA GLU A 21 7.50 -15.77 8.72
C GLU A 21 7.70 -15.53 10.22
N THR A 22 8.85 -15.08 10.66
CA THR A 22 9.08 -14.71 12.06
C THR A 22 8.46 -13.36 12.40
N LEU A 23 8.21 -12.53 11.40
CA LEU A 23 7.58 -11.22 11.55
C LEU A 23 6.08 -11.27 11.27
N LEU A 24 5.64 -12.07 10.31
CA LEU A 24 4.24 -12.25 9.95
C LEU A 24 3.77 -13.63 10.49
N PRO A 25 2.81 -13.70 11.36
CA PRO A 25 1.78 -12.79 11.84
C PRO A 25 1.96 -12.31 13.29
N SER A 26 3.08 -11.76 13.65
CA SER A 26 3.29 -11.28 15.03
C SER A 26 2.32 -10.15 15.40
N PRO A 27 1.62 -10.24 16.55
CA PRO A 27 0.78 -9.15 17.04
C PRO A 27 1.59 -7.90 17.46
N THR A 28 2.90 -8.06 17.63
CA THR A 28 3.83 -6.97 17.96
C THR A 28 4.51 -6.39 16.72
N LEU A 29 4.17 -6.90 15.53
CA LEU A 29 4.72 -6.40 14.28
C LEU A 29 4.31 -4.96 14.06
N ASN A 30 5.29 -4.11 13.87
CA ASN A 30 5.12 -2.73 13.44
C ASN A 30 6.19 -2.36 12.41
N GLY A 31 6.04 -1.22 11.75
CA GLY A 31 6.96 -0.78 10.72
C GLY A 31 8.43 -0.69 11.21
N THR A 32 8.64 -0.26 12.45
CA THR A 32 9.99 -0.18 13.04
C THR A 32 10.60 -1.57 13.20
N THR A 33 9.86 -2.53 13.76
CA THR A 33 10.32 -3.91 13.94
C THR A 33 10.71 -4.54 12.60
N LEU A 34 9.91 -4.36 11.57
CA LEU A 34 10.18 -4.85 10.23
C LEU A 34 11.46 -4.24 9.64
N VAL A 35 11.60 -2.93 9.72
CA VAL A 35 12.78 -2.21 9.22
C VAL A 35 14.05 -2.58 9.98
N THR A 36 13.98 -2.79 11.29
CA THR A 36 15.16 -3.09 12.11
C THR A 36 15.56 -4.55 12.10
N THR A 37 14.65 -5.48 11.85
CA THR A 37 14.89 -6.92 11.93
C THR A 37 15.19 -7.54 10.56
N GLY A 38 14.67 -6.97 9.49
CA GLY A 38 14.90 -7.47 8.13
C GLY A 38 16.33 -7.20 7.65
N PRO A 39 17.01 -8.18 7.04
CA PRO A 39 18.37 -8.01 6.52
C PRO A 39 18.46 -6.98 5.38
N ALA A 40 17.35 -6.70 4.71
CA ALA A 40 17.21 -5.69 3.68
C ALA A 40 16.44 -4.47 4.21
N THR A 41 16.81 -3.96 5.36
CA THR A 41 16.14 -2.88 6.04
C THR A 41 15.85 -1.69 5.13
N GLY A 42 14.61 -1.28 5.09
CA GLY A 42 14.14 -0.13 4.27
C GLY A 42 13.94 -0.43 2.79
N GLN A 43 14.66 -1.37 2.18
CA GLN A 43 14.52 -1.71 0.76
C GLN A 43 13.16 -2.30 0.44
N PHE A 44 12.64 -3.07 1.36
CA PHE A 44 11.37 -3.74 1.26
C PHE A 44 10.16 -2.80 1.32
N TRP A 45 10.23 -1.76 2.16
CA TRP A 45 9.12 -0.86 2.43
C TRP A 45 9.03 0.36 1.53
N LEU A 46 10.18 0.78 1.02
CA LEU A 46 10.30 2.00 0.24
C LEU A 46 11.09 1.72 -1.04
N PRO A 47 10.55 0.89 -1.94
CA PRO A 47 11.14 0.75 -3.27
C PRO A 47 11.23 2.13 -3.88
N GLY A 48 12.29 2.58 -4.34
CA GLY A 48 12.47 3.96 -4.80
C GLY A 48 13.14 4.86 -3.76
N ALA A 49 12.89 4.71 -2.46
CA ALA A 49 13.64 5.41 -1.42
C ALA A 49 15.13 5.03 -1.41
N LEU A 50 15.45 3.84 -1.91
CA LEU A 50 16.81 3.33 -2.06
C LEU A 50 17.25 3.23 -3.53
N GLY A 51 16.54 3.92 -4.42
CA GLY A 51 16.86 3.92 -5.85
C GLY A 51 16.32 2.71 -6.61
N GLN A 52 15.60 1.81 -5.97
CA GLN A 52 14.96 0.68 -6.63
C GLN A 52 13.57 1.05 -7.14
N THR A 53 13.19 0.52 -8.29
CA THR A 53 11.79 0.53 -8.74
C THR A 53 10.98 -0.52 -7.98
N PRO A 54 9.63 -0.39 -7.89
CA PRO A 54 8.76 -1.42 -7.33
C PRO A 54 8.97 -2.81 -7.95
N THR A 55 9.24 -2.87 -9.25
CA THR A 55 9.54 -4.11 -9.97
C THR A 55 10.86 -4.73 -9.50
N GLN A 56 11.90 -3.92 -9.34
CA GLN A 56 13.20 -4.40 -8.85
C GLN A 56 13.09 -4.94 -7.42
N ALA A 57 12.40 -4.24 -6.52
CA ALA A 57 12.18 -4.69 -5.16
C ALA A 57 11.36 -6.00 -5.10
N ARG A 58 10.32 -6.12 -5.93
CA ARG A 58 9.54 -7.35 -6.08
C ARG A 58 10.44 -8.51 -6.54
N ASP A 59 11.21 -8.30 -7.59
CA ASP A 59 12.03 -9.33 -8.22
C ASP A 59 13.23 -9.74 -7.34
N GLU A 60 13.70 -8.86 -6.47
CA GLU A 60 14.68 -9.20 -5.44
C GLU A 60 14.09 -10.10 -4.38
N MET A 61 12.87 -9.83 -3.94
CA MET A 61 12.23 -10.49 -2.79
C MET A 61 11.59 -11.84 -3.14
N PHE A 62 10.87 -11.90 -4.26
CA PHE A 62 10.06 -13.07 -4.61
C PHE A 62 10.73 -13.99 -5.62
N GLN A 63 10.39 -15.27 -5.56
CA GLN A 63 10.75 -16.24 -6.58
C GLN A 63 10.03 -15.94 -7.90
N ALA A 64 10.76 -16.00 -9.01
CA ALA A 64 10.18 -15.74 -10.33
C ALA A 64 9.01 -16.68 -10.67
N ALA A 65 9.11 -17.95 -10.28
CA ALA A 65 8.04 -18.93 -10.45
C ALA A 65 6.78 -18.57 -9.67
N TYR A 66 6.92 -18.03 -8.45
CA TYR A 66 5.79 -17.59 -7.64
C TYR A 66 5.08 -16.38 -8.25
N ILE A 67 5.84 -15.41 -8.77
CA ILE A 67 5.28 -14.25 -9.48
C ILE A 67 4.55 -14.71 -10.77
N ALA A 68 5.15 -15.64 -11.51
CA ALA A 68 4.55 -16.18 -12.73
C ALA A 68 3.23 -16.90 -12.43
N ASP A 69 3.16 -17.67 -11.35
CA ASP A 69 1.94 -18.38 -10.94
C ASP A 69 0.83 -17.40 -10.53
N ILE A 70 1.12 -16.34 -9.77
CA ILE A 70 0.17 -15.28 -9.44
C ILE A 70 -0.44 -14.67 -10.71
N THR A 71 0.37 -14.47 -11.74
CA THR A 71 -0.07 -13.85 -13.00
C THR A 71 -0.87 -14.81 -13.88
N ALA A 72 -0.42 -16.06 -13.98
CA ALA A 72 -1.02 -17.07 -14.88
C ALA A 72 -2.31 -17.68 -14.30
N ASN A 73 -2.43 -17.77 -12.97
CA ASN A 73 -3.49 -18.49 -12.28
C ASN A 73 -4.31 -17.59 -11.32
N PRO A 74 -4.87 -16.44 -11.78
CA PRO A 74 -5.51 -15.46 -10.90
C PRO A 74 -6.80 -15.96 -10.24
N THR A 75 -7.36 -17.06 -10.69
CA THR A 75 -8.59 -17.64 -10.13
C THR A 75 -8.32 -18.83 -9.19
N THR A 76 -7.13 -19.39 -9.21
CA THR A 76 -6.75 -20.58 -8.42
C THR A 76 -5.56 -20.35 -7.51
N ASN A 77 -4.72 -19.36 -7.79
CA ASN A 77 -3.61 -19.03 -6.91
C ASN A 77 -4.12 -18.56 -5.54
N PRO A 78 -3.70 -19.19 -4.43
CA PRO A 78 -4.26 -18.92 -3.09
C PRO A 78 -4.11 -17.46 -2.64
N VAL A 79 -3.03 -16.81 -3.02
CA VAL A 79 -2.80 -15.38 -2.68
C VAL A 79 -3.80 -14.49 -3.39
N VAL A 80 -4.02 -14.70 -4.68
CA VAL A 80 -4.96 -13.90 -5.47
C VAL A 80 -6.40 -14.13 -5.00
N VAL A 81 -6.75 -15.39 -4.70
CA VAL A 81 -8.07 -15.74 -4.14
C VAL A 81 -8.26 -15.04 -2.78
N ALA A 82 -7.28 -15.12 -1.88
CA ALA A 82 -7.34 -14.44 -0.58
C ALA A 82 -7.40 -12.92 -0.72
N ALA A 83 -6.65 -12.33 -1.65
CA ALA A 83 -6.70 -10.89 -1.92
C ALA A 83 -8.08 -10.46 -2.41
N LYS A 84 -8.70 -11.22 -3.31
CA LYS A 84 -10.07 -10.95 -3.79
C LYS A 84 -11.13 -11.05 -2.70
N LEU A 85 -10.99 -11.98 -1.74
CA LEU A 85 -11.90 -12.08 -0.60
C LEU A 85 -11.80 -10.87 0.35
N ASN A 86 -10.69 -10.15 0.30
CA ASN A 86 -10.45 -8.92 1.07
C ASN A 86 -10.55 -7.65 0.21
N ASP A 87 -11.02 -7.77 -1.02
CA ASP A 87 -11.23 -6.64 -1.92
C ASP A 87 -12.38 -5.76 -1.42
N LEU A 88 -12.10 -4.47 -1.25
CA LEU A 88 -13.07 -3.48 -0.80
C LEU A 88 -13.83 -2.79 -1.96
N LEU A 89 -13.70 -3.27 -3.18
CA LEU A 89 -14.34 -2.68 -4.35
C LEU A 89 -15.81 -3.10 -4.49
N ASP A 90 -16.26 -4.15 -3.79
CA ASP A 90 -17.62 -4.70 -3.95
C ASP A 90 -18.72 -3.97 -3.18
N TRP A 91 -18.36 -3.17 -2.18
CA TRP A 91 -19.35 -2.43 -1.39
C TRP A 91 -19.75 -1.10 -2.07
N SER A 92 -20.82 -0.49 -1.56
CA SER A 92 -21.30 0.80 -2.01
C SER A 92 -21.57 1.71 -0.80
N PRO A 93 -20.74 2.74 -0.56
CA PRO A 93 -20.94 3.66 0.55
C PRO A 93 -22.26 4.43 0.42
N LYS A 94 -23.06 4.45 1.49
CA LYS A 94 -24.30 5.22 1.54
C LYS A 94 -24.07 6.66 2.01
N SER A 95 -23.03 6.88 2.79
CA SER A 95 -22.62 8.21 3.26
C SER A 95 -21.64 8.85 2.28
N LYS A 96 -21.40 10.16 2.43
CA LYS A 96 -20.29 10.81 1.74
C LYS A 96 -18.97 10.15 2.13
N LEU A 97 -18.14 9.86 1.15
CA LEU A 97 -16.83 9.26 1.31
C LEU A 97 -15.76 10.15 0.69
N LEU A 98 -14.70 10.42 1.44
CA LEU A 98 -13.50 11.09 0.94
C LEU A 98 -12.36 10.08 0.89
N LEU A 99 -11.80 9.88 -0.30
CA LEU A 99 -10.54 9.17 -0.53
C LEU A 99 -9.44 10.22 -0.57
N CYS A 100 -8.63 10.28 0.47
CA CYS A 100 -7.56 11.26 0.60
C CYS A 100 -6.20 10.58 0.56
N GLY A 101 -5.24 11.20 -0.11
CA GLY A 101 -3.86 10.74 -0.17
C GLY A 101 -2.99 11.76 -0.88
N GLY A 102 -1.71 11.50 -0.99
CA GLY A 102 -0.75 12.35 -1.67
C GLY A 102 -0.10 11.66 -2.85
N SER A 103 -0.02 12.35 -4.00
CA SER A 103 0.48 11.77 -5.26
C SER A 103 1.93 11.28 -5.23
N ALA A 104 2.71 11.68 -4.23
CA ALA A 104 4.08 11.18 -4.02
C ALA A 104 4.19 10.18 -2.88
N ASP A 105 3.08 9.59 -2.40
CA ASP A 105 3.11 8.58 -1.35
C ASP A 105 3.80 7.29 -1.87
N PRO A 106 4.95 6.89 -1.28
CA PRO A 106 5.67 5.71 -1.70
C PRO A 106 5.11 4.42 -1.08
N VAL A 107 4.27 4.53 -0.04
CA VAL A 107 3.74 3.38 0.72
C VAL A 107 2.36 2.98 0.20
N VAL A 108 1.50 3.98 -0.04
CA VAL A 108 0.14 3.77 -0.58
C VAL A 108 -0.03 4.62 -1.85
N PRO A 109 0.58 4.22 -2.97
CA PRO A 109 0.52 4.98 -4.21
C PRO A 109 -0.93 5.18 -4.68
N PRO A 110 -1.40 6.41 -4.88
CA PRO A 110 -2.80 6.68 -5.25
C PRO A 110 -3.24 5.98 -6.54
N ALA A 111 -2.34 5.81 -7.48
CA ALA A 111 -2.62 5.12 -8.74
C ALA A 111 -3.05 3.65 -8.56
N LEU A 112 -2.58 3.00 -7.49
CA LEU A 112 -2.91 1.60 -7.17
C LEU A 112 -4.08 1.47 -6.18
N HIS A 113 -4.44 2.53 -5.48
CA HIS A 113 -5.44 2.51 -4.41
C HIS A 113 -6.59 3.47 -4.67
N GLN A 114 -6.42 4.77 -4.47
CA GLN A 114 -7.48 5.76 -4.61
C GLN A 114 -8.09 5.80 -6.00
N THR A 115 -7.26 5.80 -7.04
CA THR A 115 -7.71 5.88 -8.44
C THR A 115 -8.53 4.65 -8.80
N VAL A 116 -8.07 3.46 -8.41
CA VAL A 116 -8.78 2.19 -8.67
C VAL A 116 -10.10 2.15 -7.91
N MET A 117 -10.11 2.52 -6.63
CA MET A 117 -11.31 2.55 -5.80
C MET A 117 -12.33 3.59 -6.32
N LYS A 118 -11.86 4.79 -6.67
CA LYS A 118 -12.73 5.83 -7.25
C LYS A 118 -13.36 5.36 -8.56
N ALA A 119 -12.57 4.79 -9.46
CA ALA A 119 -13.08 4.26 -10.73
C ALA A 119 -14.13 3.15 -10.54
N ALA A 120 -13.92 2.25 -9.57
CA ALA A 120 -14.89 1.20 -9.25
C ALA A 120 -16.21 1.78 -8.71
N PHE A 121 -16.16 2.81 -7.88
CA PHE A 121 -17.35 3.49 -7.37
C PHE A 121 -18.05 4.31 -8.45
N ASP A 122 -17.31 4.96 -9.34
CA ASP A 122 -17.90 5.68 -10.49
C ASP A 122 -18.63 4.73 -11.45
N ALA A 123 -18.03 3.57 -11.71
CA ALA A 123 -18.66 2.54 -12.54
C ALA A 123 -19.99 2.02 -11.94
N LYS A 124 -20.16 2.11 -10.60
CA LYS A 124 -21.43 1.83 -9.90
C LYS A 124 -22.40 3.02 -9.87
N GLY A 125 -22.03 4.15 -10.47
CA GLY A 125 -22.85 5.37 -10.48
C GLY A 125 -22.89 6.11 -9.13
N LEU A 126 -21.93 5.88 -8.24
CA LEU A 126 -21.88 6.51 -6.92
C LEU A 126 -21.32 7.95 -7.03
N THR A 127 -22.15 8.93 -6.74
CA THR A 127 -21.79 10.37 -6.78
C THR A 127 -21.36 10.93 -5.44
N ASN A 128 -21.44 10.13 -4.37
CA ASN A 128 -21.12 10.53 -3.00
C ASN A 128 -19.66 10.24 -2.62
N VAL A 129 -18.82 9.81 -3.57
CA VAL A 129 -17.39 9.52 -3.36
C VAL A 129 -16.56 10.60 -4.05
N THR A 130 -15.69 11.24 -3.28
CA THR A 130 -14.74 12.25 -3.77
C THR A 130 -13.30 11.83 -3.48
N THR A 131 -12.37 12.36 -4.28
CA THR A 131 -10.94 12.18 -4.05
C THR A 131 -10.28 13.52 -3.74
N THR A 132 -9.20 13.50 -2.98
CA THR A 132 -8.36 14.66 -2.75
C THR A 132 -6.89 14.24 -2.75
N ASP A 133 -6.08 15.01 -3.48
CA ASP A 133 -4.61 14.94 -3.42
C ASP A 133 -4.10 16.09 -2.56
N VAL A 134 -3.38 15.75 -1.49
CA VAL A 134 -2.80 16.74 -0.56
C VAL A 134 -1.32 17.01 -0.81
N HIS A 135 -0.76 16.50 -1.91
CA HIS A 135 0.67 16.67 -2.21
C HIS A 135 1.11 18.13 -2.29
N SER A 136 0.32 18.99 -2.93
CA SER A 136 0.65 20.41 -3.03
C SER A 136 0.66 21.12 -1.67
N ASP A 137 -0.25 20.75 -0.77
CA ASP A 137 -0.29 21.29 0.61
C ASP A 137 0.98 20.87 1.38
N ILE A 138 1.38 19.60 1.23
CA ILE A 138 2.59 19.04 1.84
C ILE A 138 3.83 19.79 1.33
N VAL A 139 4.00 19.90 0.01
CA VAL A 139 5.16 20.58 -0.59
C VAL A 139 5.22 22.04 -0.17
N THR A 140 4.08 22.70 -0.03
CA THR A 140 4.02 24.08 0.46
C THR A 140 4.56 24.21 1.89
N ALA A 141 4.30 23.23 2.74
CA ALA A 141 4.68 23.26 4.15
C ALA A 141 6.11 22.77 4.43
N VAL A 142 6.55 21.71 3.74
CA VAL A 142 7.83 21.05 4.06
C VAL A 142 8.88 21.18 2.96
N GLY A 143 8.55 21.84 1.85
CA GLY A 143 9.39 21.96 0.68
C GLY A 143 9.33 20.74 -0.24
N PRO A 144 10.19 20.67 -1.25
CA PRO A 144 10.21 19.58 -2.22
C PRO A 144 10.41 18.22 -1.57
N ILE A 145 9.67 17.22 -2.05
CA ILE A 145 9.85 15.84 -1.62
C ILE A 145 11.08 15.25 -2.34
N THR A 146 12.00 14.77 -1.54
CA THR A 146 13.29 14.23 -1.96
C THR A 146 13.55 12.89 -1.28
N MET A 147 14.61 12.18 -1.69
CA MET A 147 15.04 10.94 -1.04
C MET A 147 15.30 11.10 0.46
N ALA A 148 15.70 12.31 0.90
CA ALA A 148 16.01 12.57 2.30
C ALA A 148 14.75 12.65 3.21
N ASN A 149 13.59 12.98 2.64
CA ASN A 149 12.35 13.21 3.41
C ASN A 149 11.15 12.34 2.98
N ILE A 150 11.25 11.59 1.88
CA ILE A 150 10.15 10.77 1.37
C ILE A 150 9.68 9.70 2.36
N GLY A 151 10.56 9.21 3.23
CA GLY A 151 10.20 8.25 4.29
C GLY A 151 9.19 8.79 5.31
N ASN A 152 9.09 10.11 5.45
CA ASN A 152 8.11 10.76 6.32
C ASN A 152 6.77 11.01 5.63
N TYR A 153 6.69 10.83 4.31
CA TYR A 153 5.55 11.28 3.51
C TYR A 153 4.23 10.68 3.99
N HIS A 154 4.12 9.35 3.97
CA HIS A 154 2.90 8.65 4.32
C HIS A 154 2.44 8.91 5.76
N GLY A 155 3.32 8.70 6.73
CA GLY A 155 2.95 8.73 8.15
C GLY A 155 2.91 10.13 8.76
N ALA A 156 3.90 10.98 8.44
CA ALA A 156 4.07 12.26 9.12
C ALA A 156 3.51 13.44 8.33
N TYR A 157 3.62 13.43 7.01
CA TYR A 157 3.20 14.58 6.20
C TYR A 157 1.76 14.45 5.71
N GLU A 158 1.37 13.31 5.15
CA GLU A 158 0.05 13.13 4.53
C GLU A 158 -1.09 13.15 5.55
N SER A 159 -0.94 12.43 6.66
CA SER A 159 -2.00 12.24 7.65
C SER A 159 -2.61 13.54 8.18
N PRO A 160 -1.87 14.57 8.60
CA PRO A 160 -2.45 15.82 9.11
C PRO A 160 -3.32 16.52 8.07
N TYR A 161 -2.91 16.55 6.81
CA TYR A 161 -3.67 17.20 5.74
C TYR A 161 -4.93 16.42 5.40
N CYS A 162 -4.86 15.09 5.33
CA CYS A 162 -6.04 14.27 5.14
C CYS A 162 -7.05 14.41 6.27
N HIS A 163 -6.60 14.50 7.54
CA HIS A 163 -7.48 14.79 8.66
C HIS A 163 -8.14 16.16 8.54
N ALA A 164 -7.41 17.20 8.10
CA ALA A 164 -7.98 18.51 7.86
C ALA A 164 -9.06 18.49 6.77
N ARG A 165 -8.82 17.76 5.66
CA ARG A 165 -9.83 17.57 4.59
C ARG A 165 -11.05 16.78 5.07
N ALA A 166 -10.85 15.73 5.87
CA ALA A 166 -11.94 14.98 6.47
C ALA A 166 -12.81 15.86 7.41
N ARG A 167 -12.18 16.73 8.21
CA ARG A 167 -12.90 17.67 9.06
C ARG A 167 -13.81 18.58 8.24
N VAL A 168 -13.29 19.17 7.15
CA VAL A 168 -14.10 20.01 6.25
C VAL A 168 -15.30 19.22 5.70
N LEU A 169 -15.09 17.97 5.28
CA LEU A 169 -16.20 17.11 4.82
C LEU A 169 -17.26 16.94 5.91
N PHE A 170 -16.87 16.65 7.15
CA PHE A 170 -17.81 16.46 8.25
C PHE A 170 -18.61 17.74 8.58
N GLU A 171 -18.01 18.90 8.43
CA GLU A 171 -18.71 20.18 8.61
C GLU A 171 -19.78 20.42 7.52
N THR A 172 -19.68 19.80 6.34
CA THR A 172 -20.67 19.92 5.25
C THR A 172 -21.87 18.98 5.39
N VAL A 173 -21.86 18.05 6.34
CA VAL A 173 -22.91 17.03 6.53
C VAL A 173 -23.62 17.13 7.88
N ARG A 174 -23.40 18.22 8.61
CA ARG A 174 -24.08 18.55 9.87
C ARG A 174 -25.46 19.15 9.62
#